data_eb92003d06ecd29e42031e1b5b63e08e
#
_entry.id   eb92003d06ecd29e42031e1b5b63e08e
#
_cell.length_a   1.000
_cell.length_b   1.000
_cell.length_c   1.000
_cell.angle_alpha   90.00
_cell.angle_beta   90.00
_cell.angle_gamma   90.00
#
_symmetry.space_group_name_H-M   'P 1'
#
loop_
_entity.id
_entity.type
_entity.pdbx_description
1 polymer ?
#
loop_
_entity_poly.entity_id
_entity_poly.type
_entity_poly.pdbx_seq_one_letter_code
_entity_poly.pdbx_strand_id
1 'polypeptide(L)'
;QCIEQLMGIEVTSRAEYLRVIFHELSRIHSHLLWLGLAADAFGFEALFMHAWRLREQVLDIFEECTGGRVIFSACDVGGFRQDVSNETLNGIVITLEKLEAEYHAIARSFLDDSSVKNRLVGIGYLSKEQAVEHSLVGPFGRASGLIVDERLYGNGAYGELAAFEPVISEQGDCYARCDVRIKEVYQSIAIIKELVSKIPDGEVMIPVKGK
;
A
#
# COMPACT_ATOMS: atom_id res chain seq x y z
N GLN A 1 -13.01 8.36 8.48
CA GLN A 1 -13.90 8.46 7.29
C GLN A 1 -15.34 8.05 7.63
N CYS A 2 -15.63 6.83 8.12
CA CYS A 2 -17.00 6.42 8.45
C CYS A 2 -17.69 7.36 9.45
N ILE A 3 -16.98 7.80 10.49
CA ILE A 3 -17.51 8.79 11.46
C ILE A 3 -17.81 10.12 10.76
N GLU A 4 -16.92 10.57 9.89
CA GLU A 4 -17.10 11.80 9.12
C GLU A 4 -18.32 11.73 8.21
N GLN A 5 -18.50 10.61 7.50
CA GLN A 5 -19.69 10.38 6.67
C GLN A 5 -20.98 10.40 7.51
N LEU A 6 -20.99 9.74 8.68
CA LEU A 6 -22.15 9.75 9.59
C LEU A 6 -22.46 11.14 10.14
N MET A 7 -21.45 11.97 10.35
CA MET A 7 -21.58 13.33 10.89
C MET A 7 -21.75 14.40 9.80
N GLY A 8 -21.67 14.03 8.52
CA GLY A 8 -21.71 14.99 7.40
C GLY A 8 -20.52 15.94 7.40
N ILE A 9 -19.34 15.46 7.83
CA ILE A 9 -18.10 16.24 7.88
C ILE A 9 -17.35 16.08 6.56
N GLU A 10 -17.15 17.19 5.85
CA GLU A 10 -16.29 17.25 4.66
C GLU A 10 -14.90 17.68 5.09
N VAL A 11 -13.90 16.85 4.80
CA VAL A 11 -12.50 17.17 5.07
C VAL A 11 -11.90 17.99 3.93
N THR A 12 -10.77 18.66 4.21
CA THR A 12 -10.07 19.46 3.20
C THR A 12 -9.43 18.58 2.13
N SER A 13 -9.32 19.11 0.92
CA SER A 13 -8.69 18.39 -0.20
C SER A 13 -7.26 17.97 0.12
N ARG A 14 -6.44 18.86 0.73
CA ARG A 14 -5.07 18.52 1.15
C ARG A 14 -5.04 17.35 2.12
N ALA A 15 -5.97 17.28 3.08
CA ALA A 15 -6.07 16.17 4.02
C ALA A 15 -6.40 14.84 3.31
N GLU A 16 -7.27 14.86 2.30
CA GLU A 16 -7.59 13.68 1.50
C GLU A 16 -6.37 13.15 0.75
N TYR A 17 -5.58 14.03 0.12
CA TYR A 17 -4.34 13.66 -0.54
C TYR A 17 -3.33 13.03 0.43
N LEU A 18 -3.09 13.68 1.59
CA LEU A 18 -2.19 13.14 2.62
C LEU A 18 -2.66 11.76 3.12
N ARG A 19 -3.95 11.59 3.34
CA ARG A 19 -4.52 10.29 3.77
C ARG A 19 -4.21 9.20 2.75
N VAL A 20 -4.41 9.45 1.46
CA VAL A 20 -4.13 8.46 0.41
C VAL A 20 -2.64 8.17 0.31
N ILE A 21 -1.77 9.19 0.36
CA ILE A 21 -0.31 9.00 0.36
C ILE A 21 0.11 8.08 1.52
N PHE A 22 -0.40 8.33 2.73
CA PHE A 22 -0.07 7.50 3.90
C PHE A 22 -0.73 6.12 3.87
N HIS A 23 -1.89 5.95 3.23
CA HIS A 23 -2.46 4.63 2.96
C HIS A 23 -1.59 3.81 2.02
N GLU A 24 -1.08 4.41 0.96
CA GLU A 24 -0.20 3.70 0.02
C GLU A 24 1.19 3.42 0.61
N LEU A 25 1.75 4.31 1.44
CA LEU A 25 2.95 4.01 2.24
C LEU A 25 2.71 2.81 3.17
N SER A 26 1.56 2.77 3.84
CA SER A 26 1.16 1.65 4.70
C SER A 26 0.99 0.34 3.91
N ARG A 27 0.53 0.41 2.66
CA ARG A 27 0.45 -0.73 1.76
C ARG A 27 1.84 -1.26 1.41
N ILE A 28 2.77 -0.38 1.02
CA ILE A 28 4.17 -0.75 0.74
C ILE A 28 4.79 -1.43 1.98
N HIS A 29 4.66 -0.82 3.14
CA HIS A 29 5.12 -1.35 4.42
C HIS A 29 4.59 -2.76 4.69
N SER A 30 3.27 -2.96 4.51
CA SER A 30 2.60 -4.24 4.72
C SER A 30 3.04 -5.31 3.72
N HIS A 31 3.17 -4.95 2.45
CA HIS A 31 3.58 -5.90 1.41
C HIS A 31 5.04 -6.33 1.55
N LEU A 32 5.95 -5.40 1.91
CA LEU A 32 7.34 -5.73 2.22
C LEU A 32 7.46 -6.66 3.43
N LEU A 33 6.64 -6.44 4.48
CA LEU A 33 6.56 -7.35 5.62
C LEU A 33 6.15 -8.75 5.17
N TRP A 34 5.05 -8.86 4.40
CA TRP A 34 4.53 -10.15 3.96
C TRP A 34 5.52 -10.89 3.03
N LEU A 35 6.13 -10.19 2.09
CA LEU A 35 7.12 -10.77 1.17
C LEU A 35 8.37 -11.24 1.93
N GLY A 36 8.82 -10.47 2.92
CA GLY A 36 9.93 -10.89 3.78
C GLY A 36 9.62 -12.17 4.52
N LEU A 37 8.45 -12.26 5.18
CA LEU A 37 8.03 -13.48 5.88
C LEU A 37 7.85 -14.67 4.93
N ALA A 38 7.38 -14.44 3.72
CA ALA A 38 7.29 -15.48 2.71
C ALA A 38 8.68 -15.99 2.30
N ALA A 39 9.66 -15.08 2.13
CA ALA A 39 11.05 -15.45 1.85
C ALA A 39 11.66 -16.30 2.96
N ASP A 40 11.42 -15.93 4.21
CA ASP A 40 11.85 -16.70 5.39
C ASP A 40 11.24 -18.11 5.40
N ALA A 41 9.93 -18.21 5.14
CA ALA A 41 9.24 -19.52 5.03
C ALA A 41 9.81 -20.44 3.94
N PHE A 42 10.46 -19.87 2.91
CA PHE A 42 11.16 -20.62 1.87
C PHE A 42 12.62 -20.96 2.23
N GLY A 43 13.12 -20.44 3.36
CA GLY A 43 14.51 -20.54 3.78
C GLY A 43 15.44 -19.54 3.07
N PHE A 44 14.92 -18.45 2.55
CA PHE A 44 15.69 -17.38 1.89
C PHE A 44 15.94 -16.21 2.87
N GLU A 45 16.73 -16.49 3.91
CA GLU A 45 17.03 -15.51 4.97
C GLU A 45 17.62 -14.19 4.43
N ALA A 46 18.50 -14.25 3.45
CA ALA A 46 19.07 -13.04 2.86
C ALA A 46 18.00 -12.18 2.16
N LEU A 47 16.99 -12.79 1.54
CA LEU A 47 15.89 -12.10 0.89
C LEU A 47 14.93 -11.50 1.92
N PHE A 48 14.68 -12.23 3.02
CA PHE A 48 13.95 -11.70 4.17
C PHE A 48 14.63 -10.44 4.72
N MET A 49 15.92 -10.51 5.02
CA MET A 49 16.67 -9.36 5.53
C MET A 49 16.66 -8.17 4.56
N HIS A 50 16.73 -8.43 3.25
CA HIS A 50 16.64 -7.38 2.24
C HIS A 50 15.26 -6.71 2.24
N ALA A 51 14.17 -7.48 2.26
CA ALA A 51 12.82 -6.93 2.29
C ALA A 51 12.59 -6.07 3.56
N TRP A 52 13.11 -6.52 4.71
CA TRP A 52 12.99 -5.77 5.95
C TRP A 52 13.83 -4.50 5.96
N ARG A 53 15.02 -4.52 5.35
CA ARG A 53 15.84 -3.32 5.19
C ARG A 53 15.14 -2.26 4.33
N LEU A 54 14.44 -2.65 3.25
CA LEU A 54 13.65 -1.72 2.46
C LEU A 54 12.44 -1.20 3.23
N ARG A 55 11.83 -2.06 4.04
CA ARG A 55 10.72 -1.68 4.90
C ARG A 55 11.12 -0.62 5.93
N GLU A 56 12.36 -0.67 6.46
CA GLU A 56 12.86 0.36 7.39
C GLU A 56 12.82 1.76 6.77
N GLN A 57 13.10 1.92 5.48
CA GLN A 57 13.01 3.23 4.81
C GLN A 57 11.58 3.79 4.86
N VAL A 58 10.55 2.96 4.79
CA VAL A 58 9.15 3.39 4.94
C VAL A 58 8.82 3.72 6.39
N LEU A 59 9.38 2.97 7.34
CA LEU A 59 9.21 3.26 8.78
C LEU A 59 9.87 4.60 9.16
N ASP A 60 11.01 4.93 8.58
CA ASP A 60 11.69 6.21 8.78
C ASP A 60 10.83 7.38 8.26
N ILE A 61 10.17 7.22 7.11
CA ILE A 61 9.19 8.19 6.60
C ILE A 61 8.03 8.39 7.60
N PHE A 62 7.47 7.32 8.14
CA PHE A 62 6.41 7.44 9.14
C PHE A 62 6.87 8.16 10.39
N GLU A 63 8.06 7.82 10.90
CA GLU A 63 8.64 8.45 12.10
C GLU A 63 8.88 9.93 11.87
N GLU A 64 9.47 10.33 10.75
CA GLU A 64 9.72 11.71 10.39
C GLU A 64 8.43 12.54 10.34
N CYS A 65 7.38 11.99 9.69
CA CYS A 65 6.14 12.72 9.47
C CYS A 65 5.15 12.68 10.64
N THR A 66 5.21 11.66 11.50
CA THR A 66 4.16 11.42 12.51
C THR A 66 4.69 11.17 13.93
N GLY A 67 6.00 10.99 14.09
CA GLY A 67 6.64 10.59 15.34
C GLY A 67 6.46 9.11 15.70
N GLY A 68 5.76 8.32 14.88
CA GLY A 68 5.52 6.90 15.11
C GLY A 68 5.93 6.05 13.93
N ARG A 69 6.48 4.86 14.18
CA ARG A 69 6.98 3.95 13.13
C ARG A 69 5.93 2.94 12.66
N VAL A 70 5.06 2.46 13.56
CA VAL A 70 4.07 1.41 13.27
C VAL A 70 2.66 1.90 13.57
N ILE A 71 2.43 2.45 14.76
CA ILE A 71 1.17 3.08 15.14
C ILE A 71 1.37 4.58 15.04
N PHE A 72 1.14 5.13 13.88
CA PHE A 72 1.46 6.53 13.58
C PHE A 72 0.25 7.48 13.66
N SER A 73 -0.98 6.98 13.81
CA SER A 73 -2.21 7.75 14.08
C SER A 73 -2.33 9.07 13.30
N ALA A 74 -1.97 9.05 12.01
CA ALA A 74 -1.91 10.25 11.19
C ALA A 74 -3.29 10.83 10.84
N CYS A 75 -4.31 9.96 10.68
CA CYS A 75 -5.68 10.36 10.38
C CYS A 75 -6.45 10.66 11.68
N ASP A 76 -7.19 11.76 11.69
CA ASP A 76 -8.11 12.12 12.77
C ASP A 76 -9.46 12.54 12.19
N VAL A 77 -10.51 12.60 13.03
CA VAL A 77 -11.82 13.10 12.60
C VAL A 77 -11.71 14.58 12.26
N GLY A 78 -12.03 14.92 11.02
CA GLY A 78 -11.90 16.27 10.47
C GLY A 78 -10.65 16.50 9.63
N GLY A 79 -9.76 15.50 9.45
CA GLY A 79 -8.64 15.66 8.54
C GLY A 79 -7.42 14.79 8.84
N PHE A 80 -6.26 15.39 8.70
CA PHE A 80 -4.95 14.81 8.95
C PHE A 80 -4.30 15.55 10.11
N ARG A 81 -3.72 14.81 11.07
CA ARG A 81 -3.32 15.37 12.38
C ARG A 81 -2.26 16.46 12.29
N GLN A 82 -1.30 16.33 11.38
CA GLN A 82 -0.18 17.24 11.22
C GLN A 82 0.14 17.40 9.75
N ASP A 83 0.30 18.64 9.28
CA ASP A 83 0.66 18.87 7.88
C ASP A 83 2.06 18.32 7.58
N VAL A 84 2.24 17.92 6.34
CA VAL A 84 3.52 17.47 5.77
C VAL A 84 3.93 18.47 4.70
N SER A 85 5.10 19.09 4.87
CA SER A 85 5.57 20.10 3.93
C SER A 85 5.79 19.52 2.52
N ASN A 86 5.64 20.35 1.50
CA ASN A 86 5.91 19.94 0.13
C ASN A 86 7.38 19.52 -0.06
N GLU A 87 8.31 20.06 0.71
CA GLU A 87 9.71 19.65 0.72
C GLU A 87 9.85 18.20 1.24
N THR A 88 9.22 17.89 2.37
CA THR A 88 9.18 16.53 2.93
C THR A 88 8.52 15.54 1.96
N LEU A 89 7.40 15.93 1.34
CA LEU A 89 6.72 15.09 0.35
C LEU A 89 7.62 14.76 -0.86
N ASN A 90 8.36 15.73 -1.36
CA ASN A 90 9.37 15.50 -2.40
C ASN A 90 10.50 14.58 -1.92
N GLY A 91 10.94 14.72 -0.67
CA GLY A 91 11.90 13.82 -0.03
C GLY A 91 11.40 12.37 0.02
N ILE A 92 10.11 12.16 0.32
CA ILE A 92 9.45 10.86 0.26
C ILE A 92 9.55 10.26 -1.14
N VAL A 93 9.23 11.04 -2.18
CA VAL A 93 9.33 10.57 -3.57
C VAL A 93 10.75 10.11 -3.92
N ILE A 94 11.77 10.89 -3.56
CA ILE A 94 13.18 10.53 -3.79
C ILE A 94 13.54 9.23 -3.05
N THR A 95 13.07 9.07 -1.83
CA THR A 95 13.30 7.84 -1.04
C THR A 95 12.62 6.64 -1.69
N LEU A 96 11.38 6.80 -2.16
CA LEU A 96 10.64 5.73 -2.84
C LEU A 96 11.27 5.35 -4.19
N GLU A 97 11.86 6.28 -4.92
CA GLU A 97 12.60 5.98 -6.16
C GLU A 97 13.83 5.11 -5.90
N LYS A 98 14.57 5.40 -4.83
CA LYS A 98 15.70 4.56 -4.40
C LYS A 98 15.22 3.17 -3.95
N LEU A 99 14.15 3.14 -3.15
CA LEU A 99 13.52 1.89 -2.71
C LEU A 99 13.07 1.06 -3.91
N GLU A 100 12.42 1.65 -4.91
CA GLU A 100 11.96 0.99 -6.12
C GLU A 100 13.12 0.33 -6.88
N ALA A 101 14.23 1.04 -7.03
CA ALA A 101 15.43 0.51 -7.70
C ALA A 101 15.98 -0.74 -6.98
N GLU A 102 16.04 -0.73 -5.65
CA GLU A 102 16.48 -1.89 -4.87
C GLU A 102 15.41 -3.01 -4.84
N TYR A 103 14.13 -2.64 -4.85
CA TYR A 103 13.01 -3.58 -4.83
C TYR A 103 12.95 -4.49 -6.06
N HIS A 104 13.47 -4.05 -7.19
CA HIS A 104 13.58 -4.89 -8.40
C HIS A 104 14.30 -6.22 -8.14
N ALA A 105 15.31 -6.24 -7.27
CA ALA A 105 16.03 -7.48 -6.94
C ALA A 105 15.13 -8.46 -6.17
N ILE A 106 14.31 -7.95 -5.23
CA ILE A 106 13.33 -8.75 -4.49
C ILE A 106 12.28 -9.30 -5.45
N ALA A 107 11.69 -8.43 -6.29
CA ALA A 107 10.66 -8.81 -7.26
C ALA A 107 11.15 -9.94 -8.19
N ARG A 108 12.35 -9.80 -8.75
CA ARG A 108 12.96 -10.83 -9.60
C ARG A 108 13.21 -12.15 -8.87
N SER A 109 13.65 -12.11 -7.61
CA SER A 109 13.83 -13.31 -6.81
C SER A 109 12.54 -14.09 -6.62
N PHE A 110 11.41 -13.42 -6.45
CA PHE A 110 10.10 -14.08 -6.35
C PHE A 110 9.56 -14.54 -7.70
N LEU A 111 9.70 -13.72 -8.74
CA LEU A 111 9.03 -13.96 -10.02
C LEU A 111 9.84 -14.83 -10.97
N ASP A 112 11.17 -14.82 -10.90
CA ASP A 112 12.03 -15.49 -11.88
C ASP A 112 12.69 -16.75 -11.34
N ASP A 113 12.90 -16.85 -10.02
CA ASP A 113 13.59 -17.99 -9.43
C ASP A 113 12.78 -19.28 -9.56
N SER A 114 13.39 -20.31 -10.16
CA SER A 114 12.74 -21.60 -10.40
C SER A 114 12.42 -22.36 -9.11
N SER A 115 13.20 -22.19 -8.06
CA SER A 115 12.94 -22.87 -6.79
C SER A 115 11.73 -22.27 -6.06
N VAL A 116 11.51 -20.96 -6.20
CA VAL A 116 10.29 -20.28 -5.71
C VAL A 116 9.08 -20.75 -6.52
N LYS A 117 9.17 -20.74 -7.85
CA LYS A 117 8.08 -21.20 -8.73
C LYS A 117 7.67 -22.63 -8.41
N ASN A 118 8.61 -23.53 -8.29
CA ASN A 118 8.36 -24.95 -8.00
C ASN A 118 7.67 -25.18 -6.64
N ARG A 119 7.79 -24.24 -5.71
CA ARG A 119 7.16 -24.32 -4.37
C ARG A 119 5.79 -23.64 -4.30
N LEU A 120 5.48 -22.72 -5.21
CA LEU A 120 4.32 -21.85 -5.11
C LEU A 120 3.29 -22.04 -6.21
N VAL A 121 3.73 -22.35 -7.43
CA VAL A 121 2.81 -22.52 -8.57
C VAL A 121 1.94 -23.75 -8.36
N GLY A 122 0.63 -23.55 -8.44
CA GLY A 122 -0.38 -24.57 -8.22
C GLY A 122 -0.56 -25.01 -6.76
N ILE A 123 0.20 -24.45 -5.82
CA ILE A 123 0.09 -24.79 -4.40
C ILE A 123 -0.85 -23.82 -3.69
N GLY A 124 -1.70 -24.35 -2.79
CA GLY A 124 -2.67 -23.56 -2.05
C GLY A 124 -3.70 -22.89 -2.95
N TYR A 125 -4.06 -23.55 -4.05
CA TYR A 125 -5.04 -23.06 -5.00
C TYR A 125 -6.39 -22.79 -4.33
N LEU A 126 -6.97 -21.63 -4.65
CA LEU A 126 -8.31 -21.24 -4.25
C LEU A 126 -9.04 -20.64 -5.46
N SER A 127 -10.16 -21.25 -5.82
CA SER A 127 -10.95 -20.76 -6.94
C SER A 127 -11.64 -19.43 -6.64
N LYS A 128 -12.10 -18.74 -7.68
CA LYS A 128 -12.88 -17.50 -7.54
C LYS A 128 -14.17 -17.72 -6.74
N GLU A 129 -14.85 -18.84 -6.96
CA GLU A 129 -16.08 -19.21 -6.25
C GLU A 129 -15.81 -19.42 -4.76
N GLN A 130 -14.75 -20.14 -4.42
CA GLN A 130 -14.32 -20.33 -3.02
C GLN A 130 -13.91 -18.99 -2.39
N ALA A 131 -13.24 -18.12 -3.14
CA ALA A 131 -12.86 -16.81 -2.66
C ALA A 131 -14.10 -15.93 -2.32
N VAL A 132 -15.18 -16.04 -3.10
CA VAL A 132 -16.47 -15.39 -2.81
C VAL A 132 -17.14 -16.04 -1.59
N GLU A 133 -17.23 -17.37 -1.55
CA GLU A 133 -17.84 -18.11 -0.44
C GLU A 133 -17.21 -17.78 0.91
N HIS A 134 -15.86 -17.65 0.93
CA HIS A 134 -15.11 -17.29 2.13
C HIS A 134 -14.99 -15.78 2.36
N SER A 135 -15.65 -14.95 1.55
CA SER A 135 -15.63 -13.48 1.65
C SER A 135 -14.21 -12.91 1.68
N LEU A 136 -13.32 -13.41 0.82
CA LEU A 136 -11.93 -12.98 0.78
C LEU A 136 -11.80 -11.56 0.24
N VAL A 137 -10.93 -10.77 0.86
CA VAL A 137 -10.66 -9.39 0.51
C VAL A 137 -9.16 -9.15 0.26
N GLY A 138 -8.84 -7.99 -0.27
CA GLY A 138 -7.47 -7.55 -0.49
C GLY A 138 -6.68 -8.42 -1.49
N PRO A 139 -5.35 -8.45 -1.39
CA PRO A 139 -4.50 -9.19 -2.33
C PRO A 139 -4.80 -10.68 -2.41
N PHE A 140 -5.36 -11.26 -1.34
CA PHE A 140 -5.72 -12.68 -1.32
C PHE A 140 -6.89 -12.96 -2.27
N GLY A 141 -7.95 -12.14 -2.21
CA GLY A 141 -9.09 -12.23 -3.12
C GLY A 141 -8.70 -11.85 -4.56
N ARG A 142 -7.91 -10.79 -4.73
CA ARG A 142 -7.44 -10.35 -6.06
C ARG A 142 -6.54 -11.38 -6.75
N ALA A 143 -5.79 -12.17 -5.99
CA ALA A 143 -5.02 -13.29 -6.54
C ALA A 143 -5.89 -14.46 -7.06
N SER A 144 -7.18 -14.51 -6.67
CA SER A 144 -8.18 -15.48 -7.11
C SER A 144 -9.22 -14.87 -8.08
N GLY A 145 -8.92 -13.73 -8.70
CA GLY A 145 -9.76 -13.10 -9.72
C GLY A 145 -10.91 -12.26 -9.20
N LEU A 146 -10.92 -11.86 -7.90
CA LEU A 146 -11.92 -10.94 -7.38
C LEU A 146 -11.54 -9.49 -7.70
N ILE A 147 -12.46 -8.76 -8.34
CA ILE A 147 -12.32 -7.33 -8.61
C ILE A 147 -12.89 -6.56 -7.41
N VAL A 148 -12.30 -6.74 -6.23
CA VAL A 148 -12.71 -6.05 -5.01
C VAL A 148 -11.54 -5.23 -4.48
N ASP A 149 -11.64 -3.93 -4.62
CA ASP A 149 -10.64 -2.98 -4.12
C ASP A 149 -11.35 -1.71 -3.69
N GLU A 150 -11.24 -1.35 -2.41
CA GLU A 150 -11.88 -0.16 -1.83
C GLU A 150 -11.45 1.15 -2.52
N ARG A 151 -10.28 1.16 -3.14
CA ARG A 151 -9.77 2.31 -3.89
C ARG A 151 -10.62 2.65 -5.12
N LEU A 152 -11.36 1.68 -5.68
CA LEU A 152 -12.28 1.86 -6.81
C LEU A 152 -13.52 2.70 -6.47
N TYR A 153 -13.88 2.75 -5.19
CA TYR A 153 -15.09 3.46 -4.76
C TYR A 153 -14.86 4.98 -4.56
N GLY A 154 -13.72 5.49 -5.02
CA GLY A 154 -13.45 6.93 -5.09
C GLY A 154 -13.28 7.62 -3.74
N ASN A 155 -12.91 6.88 -2.70
CA ASN A 155 -12.68 7.45 -1.39
C ASN A 155 -11.45 8.39 -1.40
N GLY A 156 -11.68 9.66 -1.12
CA GLY A 156 -10.65 10.68 -1.10
C GLY A 156 -9.98 10.89 -2.45
N ALA A 157 -8.70 11.24 -2.43
CA ALA A 157 -7.93 11.59 -3.63
C ALA A 157 -7.69 10.43 -4.62
N TYR A 158 -8.16 9.21 -4.35
CA TYR A 158 -8.13 8.14 -5.37
C TYR A 158 -8.93 8.48 -6.63
N GLY A 159 -10.00 9.28 -6.50
CA GLY A 159 -10.77 9.78 -7.63
C GLY A 159 -10.03 10.76 -8.54
N GLU A 160 -8.93 11.34 -8.06
CA GLU A 160 -8.10 12.31 -8.79
C GLU A 160 -6.97 11.63 -9.62
N LEU A 161 -6.81 10.32 -9.49
CA LEU A 161 -5.81 9.57 -10.25
C LEU A 161 -6.18 9.49 -11.72
N ALA A 162 -5.20 9.70 -12.61
CA ALA A 162 -5.41 9.70 -14.04
C ALA A 162 -5.81 8.32 -14.60
N ALA A 163 -5.25 7.26 -14.03
CA ALA A 163 -5.60 5.87 -14.34
C ALA A 163 -5.28 4.99 -13.14
N PHE A 164 -6.29 4.32 -12.61
CA PHE A 164 -6.12 3.35 -11.53
C PHE A 164 -6.92 2.09 -11.86
N GLU A 165 -6.22 0.97 -11.94
CA GLU A 165 -6.81 -0.36 -12.10
C GLU A 165 -6.26 -1.29 -11.02
N PRO A 166 -7.11 -2.07 -10.33
CA PRO A 166 -6.65 -3.06 -9.37
C PRO A 166 -5.74 -4.10 -10.01
N VAL A 167 -4.72 -4.51 -9.30
CA VAL A 167 -3.87 -5.63 -9.70
C VAL A 167 -4.61 -6.94 -9.43
N ILE A 168 -4.90 -7.72 -10.47
CA ILE A 168 -5.65 -8.96 -10.37
C ILE A 168 -4.86 -10.10 -11.00
N SER A 169 -4.99 -11.29 -10.43
CA SER A 169 -4.54 -12.56 -11.03
C SER A 169 -5.67 -13.59 -10.91
N GLU A 170 -5.84 -14.41 -11.93
CA GLU A 170 -6.84 -15.48 -11.93
C GLU A 170 -6.25 -16.86 -11.52
N GLN A 171 -4.96 -16.92 -11.21
CA GLN A 171 -4.27 -18.18 -10.93
C GLN A 171 -4.62 -18.77 -9.56
N GLY A 172 -5.03 -17.99 -8.58
CA GLY A 172 -5.56 -18.43 -7.29
C GLY A 172 -4.58 -19.15 -6.37
N ASP A 173 -3.31 -19.26 -6.73
CA ASP A 173 -2.29 -20.01 -5.97
C ASP A 173 -1.39 -19.12 -5.12
N CYS A 174 -0.44 -19.73 -4.43
CA CYS A 174 0.53 -18.99 -3.62
C CYS A 174 1.43 -18.08 -4.45
N TYR A 175 1.75 -18.46 -5.69
CA TYR A 175 2.55 -17.63 -6.59
C TYR A 175 1.79 -16.36 -6.98
N ALA A 176 0.52 -16.48 -7.34
CA ALA A 176 -0.34 -15.33 -7.63
C ALA A 176 -0.44 -14.35 -6.46
N ARG A 177 -0.45 -14.86 -5.22
CA ARG A 177 -0.46 -14.00 -4.01
C ARG A 177 0.83 -13.22 -3.82
N CYS A 178 1.97 -13.75 -4.26
CA CYS A 178 3.23 -13.00 -4.33
C CYS A 178 3.19 -11.98 -5.46
N ASP A 179 2.81 -12.39 -6.66
CA ASP A 179 2.78 -11.55 -7.87
C ASP A 179 1.90 -10.31 -7.69
N VAL A 180 0.68 -10.49 -7.16
CA VAL A 180 -0.24 -9.36 -6.87
C VAL A 180 0.41 -8.37 -5.91
N ARG A 181 1.00 -8.82 -4.81
CA ARG A 181 1.65 -7.91 -3.84
C ARG A 181 2.86 -7.20 -4.43
N ILE A 182 3.63 -7.91 -5.24
CA ILE A 182 4.80 -7.31 -5.91
C ILE A 182 4.35 -6.18 -6.83
N LYS A 183 3.33 -6.41 -7.64
CA LYS A 183 2.81 -5.39 -8.55
C LYS A 183 2.14 -4.23 -7.80
N GLU A 184 1.47 -4.50 -6.68
CA GLU A 184 0.85 -3.46 -5.86
C GLU A 184 1.88 -2.54 -5.19
N VAL A 185 3.09 -3.01 -4.86
CA VAL A 185 4.17 -2.12 -4.37
C VAL A 185 4.55 -1.10 -5.44
N TYR A 186 4.78 -1.53 -6.69
CA TYR A 186 5.06 -0.61 -7.79
C TYR A 186 3.91 0.37 -8.03
N GLN A 187 2.68 -0.14 -8.01
CA GLN A 187 1.49 0.70 -8.17
C GLN A 187 1.39 1.75 -7.05
N SER A 188 1.62 1.36 -5.79
CA SER A 188 1.59 2.29 -4.65
C SER A 188 2.63 3.39 -4.78
N ILE A 189 3.85 3.06 -5.23
CA ILE A 189 4.89 4.05 -5.49
C ILE A 189 4.44 5.03 -6.60
N ALA A 190 3.89 4.52 -7.69
CA ALA A 190 3.39 5.35 -8.80
C ALA A 190 2.25 6.28 -8.33
N ILE A 191 1.30 5.77 -7.54
CA ILE A 191 0.20 6.56 -6.97
C ILE A 191 0.74 7.69 -6.08
N ILE A 192 1.68 7.39 -5.18
CA ILE A 192 2.27 8.42 -4.30
C ILE A 192 2.95 9.51 -5.14
N LYS A 193 3.75 9.13 -6.14
CA LYS A 193 4.43 10.09 -7.03
C LYS A 193 3.44 10.99 -7.77
N GLU A 194 2.36 10.42 -8.29
CA GLU A 194 1.31 11.17 -8.97
C GLU A 194 0.61 12.15 -8.01
N LEU A 195 0.20 11.68 -6.82
CA LEU A 195 -0.49 12.52 -5.85
C LEU A 195 0.40 13.63 -5.29
N VAL A 196 1.66 13.36 -4.99
CA VAL A 196 2.60 14.40 -4.55
C VAL A 196 2.75 15.50 -5.60
N SER A 197 2.70 15.17 -6.88
CA SER A 197 2.77 16.17 -7.96
C SER A 197 1.51 17.05 -8.09
N LYS A 198 0.38 16.61 -7.52
CA LYS A 198 -0.93 17.26 -7.65
C LYS A 198 -1.48 17.80 -6.34
N ILE A 199 -0.83 17.50 -5.21
CA ILE A 199 -1.35 17.87 -3.89
C ILE A 199 -1.58 19.39 -3.78
N PRO A 200 -2.80 19.82 -3.43
CA PRO A 200 -3.09 21.25 -3.27
C PRO A 200 -2.49 21.79 -1.97
N ASP A 201 -2.27 23.10 -1.93
CA ASP A 201 -2.02 23.81 -0.68
C ASP A 201 -3.33 24.00 0.11
N GLY A 202 -3.24 24.14 1.42
CA GLY A 202 -4.39 24.42 2.29
C GLY A 202 -4.28 23.80 3.67
N GLU A 203 -5.34 23.99 4.45
CA GLU A 203 -5.48 23.41 5.78
C GLU A 203 -5.61 21.88 5.69
N VAL A 204 -5.11 21.18 6.70
CA VAL A 204 -5.17 19.71 6.78
C VAL A 204 -6.19 19.21 7.81
N MET A 205 -6.76 20.14 8.59
CA MET A 205 -7.70 19.82 9.65
C MET A 205 -8.81 20.87 9.71
N ILE A 206 -10.04 20.43 9.86
CA ILE A 206 -11.16 21.31 10.17
C ILE A 206 -11.57 21.20 11.64
N PRO A 207 -12.06 22.27 12.27
CA PRO A 207 -12.55 22.21 13.64
C PRO A 207 -13.84 21.39 13.72
N VAL A 208 -13.83 20.30 14.49
CA VAL A 208 -15.00 19.44 14.72
C VAL A 208 -15.60 19.78 16.08
N LYS A 209 -16.87 20.18 16.10
CA LYS A 209 -17.60 20.46 17.35
C LYS A 209 -17.89 19.15 18.09
N GLY A 210 -17.53 19.09 19.37
CA GLY A 210 -17.82 17.96 20.23
C GLY A 210 -16.65 16.97 20.40
N LYS A 211 -15.47 17.38 20.03
CA LYS A 211 -14.21 16.68 20.37
C LYS A 211 -13.79 16.97 21.78
#